data_cc6fab93fe285b3f4b92e232a2893cc9
#
_entry.id   cc6fab93fe285b3f4b92e232a2893cc9
#
_cell.length_a   1.000
_cell.length_b   1.000
_cell.length_c   1.000
_cell.angle_alpha   90.00
_cell.angle_beta   90.00
_cell.angle_gamma   90.00
#
_symmetry.space_group_name_H-M   'P 1'
#
loop_
_entity.id
_entity.type
_entity.pdbx_description
1 polymer ?
#
loop_
_entity_poly.entity_id
_entity_poly.type
_entity_poly.pdbx_seq_one_letter_code
_entity_poly.pdbx_strand_id
1 'polypeptide(L)'
;IIRTAWLYGFDGKNFVYTMTKAMNSHDSVKVVNDQKGSPTCAVDLAEIILKIIEKSEKATSFFGKNSALAFGIYQYTDGGETNWYEFCQEIYKLGRKYGRITQDCQINPCSTEEYGAKVERPSYSVLSKDKICKAMKIKLPGWQNSLEKFIKSSRFEPK
;
A
#
# COMPACT_ATOMS: atom_id res chain seq x y z
N ILE A 1 12.92 -10.45 9.31
CA ILE A 1 12.58 -10.09 7.91
C ILE A 1 11.12 -9.70 7.85
N ILE A 2 10.80 -8.56 7.24
CA ILE A 2 9.42 -8.14 6.94
C ILE A 2 9.27 -8.11 5.42
N ARG A 3 8.34 -8.91 4.89
CA ARG A 3 7.94 -8.89 3.48
C ARG A 3 6.74 -7.96 3.31
N THR A 4 6.72 -7.17 2.24
CA THR A 4 5.63 -6.27 1.88
C THR A 4 5.32 -6.35 0.39
N ALA A 5 4.21 -5.77 -0.03
CA ALA A 5 3.77 -5.69 -1.42
C ALA A 5 3.08 -4.36 -1.70
N TRP A 6 3.02 -3.95 -2.96
CA TRP A 6 2.30 -2.77 -3.46
C TRP A 6 2.62 -1.48 -2.67
N LEU A 7 3.91 -1.29 -2.38
CA LEU A 7 4.39 -0.18 -1.56
C LEU A 7 4.24 1.16 -2.29
N TYR A 8 3.68 2.16 -1.60
CA TYR A 8 3.65 3.54 -2.04
C TYR A 8 4.04 4.49 -0.89
N GLY A 9 4.58 5.64 -1.22
CA GLY A 9 5.05 6.61 -0.22
C GLY A 9 5.41 7.94 -0.85
N PHE A 10 5.86 8.89 -0.02
CA PHE A 10 6.17 10.26 -0.45
C PHE A 10 7.43 10.36 -1.30
N ASP A 11 8.30 9.37 -1.22
CA ASP A 11 9.57 9.37 -1.93
C ASP A 11 9.60 8.28 -3.01
N GLY A 12 10.23 8.60 -4.13
CA GLY A 12 10.39 7.69 -5.26
C GLY A 12 9.13 7.52 -6.12
N LYS A 13 9.28 6.75 -7.19
CA LYS A 13 8.20 6.39 -8.11
C LYS A 13 7.31 5.33 -7.48
N ASN A 14 6.01 5.51 -7.56
CA ASN A 14 5.03 4.52 -7.11
C ASN A 14 3.74 4.61 -7.94
N PHE A 15 2.87 3.62 -7.80
CA PHE A 15 1.64 3.52 -8.58
C PHE A 15 0.70 4.71 -8.35
N VAL A 16 0.57 5.21 -7.10
CA VAL A 16 -0.32 6.33 -6.78
C VAL A 16 0.12 7.59 -7.52
N TYR A 17 1.40 7.93 -7.48
CA TYR A 17 1.94 9.07 -8.20
C TYR A 17 1.86 8.90 -9.73
N THR A 18 2.17 7.69 -10.22
CA THR A 18 2.10 7.39 -11.65
C THR A 18 0.67 7.60 -12.18
N MET A 19 -0.32 7.05 -11.46
CA MET A 19 -1.72 7.20 -11.88
C MET A 19 -2.24 8.62 -11.71
N THR A 20 -1.85 9.34 -10.64
CA THR A 20 -2.20 10.76 -10.47
C THR A 20 -1.69 11.60 -11.64
N LYS A 21 -0.45 11.38 -12.08
CA LYS A 21 0.11 12.09 -13.26
C LYS A 21 -0.60 11.69 -14.55
N ALA A 22 -0.81 10.40 -14.76
CA ALA A 22 -1.47 9.91 -15.97
C ALA A 22 -2.89 10.48 -16.10
N MET A 23 -3.66 10.49 -15.01
CA MET A 23 -5.03 11.01 -14.99
C MET A 23 -5.12 12.55 -15.09
N ASN A 24 -4.02 13.28 -14.85
CA ASN A 24 -3.93 14.71 -15.13
C ASN A 24 -3.41 15.04 -16.55
N SER A 25 -3.04 14.03 -17.34
CA SER A 25 -2.40 14.23 -18.65
C SER A 25 -3.12 13.52 -19.81
N HIS A 26 -4.08 12.64 -19.49
CA HIS A 26 -4.77 11.83 -20.49
C HIS A 26 -6.28 11.77 -20.19
N ASP A 27 -7.09 11.74 -21.24
CA ASP A 27 -8.56 11.62 -21.12
C ASP A 27 -8.98 10.22 -20.66
N SER A 28 -8.12 9.21 -20.83
CA SER A 28 -8.37 7.87 -20.33
C SER A 28 -7.09 7.11 -19.99
N VAL A 29 -7.22 6.15 -19.06
CA VAL A 29 -6.17 5.21 -18.69
C VAL A 29 -6.72 3.79 -18.68
N LYS A 30 -5.89 2.78 -19.04
CA LYS A 30 -6.21 1.36 -18.90
C LYS A 30 -5.52 0.79 -17.67
N VAL A 31 -6.23 0.03 -16.85
CA VAL A 31 -5.71 -0.54 -15.60
C VAL A 31 -6.16 -1.98 -15.44
N VAL A 32 -5.21 -2.85 -15.09
CA VAL A 32 -5.44 -4.28 -14.89
C VAL A 32 -6.40 -4.53 -13.72
N ASN A 33 -7.40 -5.40 -13.92
CA ASN A 33 -8.44 -5.70 -12.92
C ASN A 33 -8.43 -7.16 -12.41
N ASP A 34 -7.62 -8.03 -13.00
CA ASP A 34 -7.51 -9.46 -12.69
C ASP A 34 -6.32 -9.84 -11.78
N GLN A 35 -5.61 -8.86 -11.25
CA GLN A 35 -4.53 -9.04 -10.28
C GLN A 35 -4.93 -8.48 -8.91
N LYS A 36 -5.08 -9.36 -7.92
CA LYS A 36 -5.44 -9.02 -6.53
C LYS A 36 -4.23 -8.91 -5.62
N GLY A 37 -4.25 -7.92 -4.74
CA GLY A 37 -3.20 -7.67 -3.75
C GLY A 37 -3.70 -6.77 -2.61
N SER A 38 -2.77 -6.32 -1.80
CA SER A 38 -3.04 -5.34 -0.73
C SER A 38 -2.04 -4.20 -0.83
N PRO A 39 -2.49 -2.95 -1.02
CA PRO A 39 -1.60 -1.79 -0.99
C PRO A 39 -0.95 -1.62 0.38
N THR A 40 0.23 -1.01 0.40
CA THR A 40 0.98 -0.71 1.64
C THR A 40 1.45 0.73 1.62
N CYS A 41 0.98 1.53 2.57
CA CYS A 41 1.53 2.86 2.81
C CYS A 41 2.89 2.76 3.52
N ALA A 42 3.92 3.37 2.96
CA ALA A 42 5.27 3.34 3.53
C ALA A 42 5.33 3.95 4.95
N VAL A 43 4.47 4.92 5.26
CA VAL A 43 4.37 5.51 6.60
C VAL A 43 3.87 4.48 7.60
N ASP A 44 2.80 3.74 7.27
CA ASP A 44 2.25 2.72 8.14
C ASP A 44 3.24 1.55 8.33
N LEU A 45 3.98 1.17 7.27
CA LEU A 45 5.06 0.19 7.37
C LEU A 45 6.20 0.68 8.29
N ALA A 46 6.60 1.95 8.18
CA ALA A 46 7.63 2.54 9.03
C ALA A 46 7.19 2.56 10.51
N GLU A 47 5.93 2.92 10.78
CA GLU A 47 5.40 2.90 12.15
C GLU A 47 5.44 1.50 12.78
N ILE A 48 5.12 0.45 12.01
CA ILE A 48 5.18 -0.92 12.54
C ILE A 48 6.61 -1.37 12.76
N ILE A 49 7.55 -0.97 11.91
CA ILE A 49 8.98 -1.26 12.10
C ILE A 49 9.47 -0.61 13.40
N LEU A 50 9.15 0.65 13.65
CA LEU A 50 9.51 1.34 14.90
C LEU A 50 8.91 0.64 16.13
N LYS A 51 7.64 0.26 16.09
CA LYS A 51 7.00 -0.51 17.19
C LYS A 51 7.67 -1.86 17.44
N ILE A 52 8.17 -2.52 16.39
CA ILE A 52 8.93 -3.78 16.54
C ILE A 52 10.26 -3.54 17.23
N ILE A 53 10.99 -2.47 16.85
CA ILE A 53 12.26 -2.07 17.46
C ILE A 53 12.04 -1.76 18.94
N GLU A 54 11.11 -0.88 19.28
CA GLU A 54 10.77 -0.52 20.66
C GLU A 54 10.40 -1.74 21.51
N LYS A 55 9.62 -2.67 20.95
CA LYS A 55 9.26 -3.91 21.63
C LYS A 55 10.48 -4.79 21.90
N SER A 56 11.41 -4.87 20.95
CA SER A 56 12.63 -5.65 21.08
C SER A 56 13.58 -5.05 22.13
N GLU A 57 13.72 -3.73 22.17
CA GLU A 57 14.54 -3.02 23.16
C GLU A 57 14.00 -3.19 24.59
N LYS A 58 12.70 -3.04 24.78
CA LYS A 58 12.05 -3.27 26.09
C LYS A 58 12.21 -4.70 26.59
N ALA A 59 12.34 -5.68 25.70
CA ALA A 59 12.55 -7.08 26.06
C ALA A 59 13.97 -7.41 26.52
N THR A 60 14.96 -6.62 26.11
CA THR A 60 16.36 -6.74 26.56
C THR A 60 16.61 -6.08 27.92
N SER A 61 15.67 -5.29 28.42
CA SER A 61 15.72 -4.70 29.75
C SER A 61 15.62 -5.79 30.83
N PHE A 62 16.42 -5.67 31.90
CA PHE A 62 16.74 -6.64 32.96
C PHE A 62 15.55 -7.37 33.63
N PHE A 63 14.31 -6.87 33.46
CA PHE A 63 13.08 -7.47 34.00
C PHE A 63 12.12 -8.04 32.95
N GLY A 64 12.47 -8.01 31.66
CA GLY A 64 11.60 -8.38 30.56
C GLY A 64 11.68 -9.84 30.16
N LYS A 65 11.11 -10.77 30.93
CA LYS A 65 10.91 -12.14 30.45
C LYS A 65 9.94 -12.14 29.25
N ASN A 66 10.44 -12.53 28.05
CA ASN A 66 9.68 -12.99 26.89
C ASN A 66 8.76 -11.97 26.15
N SER A 67 9.12 -10.71 25.99
CA SER A 67 8.32 -9.77 25.21
C SER A 67 8.87 -9.42 23.82
N ALA A 68 10.09 -9.85 23.48
CA ALA A 68 10.66 -9.61 22.16
C ALA A 68 9.88 -10.32 21.06
N LEU A 69 9.82 -9.71 19.87
CA LEU A 69 9.32 -10.39 18.70
C LEU A 69 10.27 -11.52 18.31
N ALA A 70 9.77 -12.74 18.21
CA ALA A 70 10.59 -13.88 17.78
C ALA A 70 11.21 -13.64 16.41
N PHE A 71 12.48 -14.05 16.23
CA PHE A 71 13.11 -13.97 14.92
C PHE A 71 12.34 -14.79 13.87
N GLY A 72 12.35 -14.31 12.64
CA GLY A 72 11.70 -15.03 11.55
C GLY A 72 11.22 -14.11 10.44
N ILE A 73 10.39 -14.68 9.56
CA ILE A 73 9.76 -13.98 8.45
C ILE A 73 8.35 -13.55 8.87
N TYR A 74 8.08 -12.29 8.70
CA TYR A 74 6.77 -11.65 8.87
C TYR A 74 6.33 -11.02 7.57
N GLN A 75 5.03 -10.79 7.43
CA GLN A 75 4.45 -10.11 6.28
C GLN A 75 3.61 -8.94 6.79
N TYR A 76 3.72 -7.80 6.12
CA TYR A 76 2.94 -6.61 6.43
C TYR A 76 2.47 -5.95 5.14
N THR A 77 1.18 -5.71 5.05
CA THR A 77 0.50 -4.78 4.15
C THR A 77 -0.61 -4.10 4.93
N ASP A 78 -1.20 -3.04 4.41
CA ASP A 78 -2.41 -2.50 5.00
C ASP A 78 -3.57 -3.51 4.90
N GLY A 79 -4.61 -3.31 5.69
CA GLY A 79 -5.76 -4.21 5.78
C GLY A 79 -6.65 -4.13 4.56
N GLY A 80 -7.27 -5.26 4.22
CA GLY A 80 -8.14 -5.41 3.05
C GLY A 80 -7.41 -5.92 1.82
N GLU A 81 -8.20 -6.18 0.78
CA GLU A 81 -7.78 -6.64 -0.54
C GLU A 81 -8.40 -5.75 -1.60
N THR A 82 -7.73 -5.61 -2.74
CA THR A 82 -8.21 -4.89 -3.91
C THR A 82 -7.48 -5.40 -5.16
N ASN A 83 -7.85 -4.88 -6.33
CA ASN A 83 -7.09 -5.01 -7.57
C ASN A 83 -6.57 -3.64 -8.02
N TRP A 84 -5.68 -3.61 -9.03
CA TRP A 84 -5.10 -2.36 -9.51
C TRP A 84 -6.16 -1.38 -10.04
N TYR A 85 -7.22 -1.88 -10.67
CA TYR A 85 -8.29 -1.05 -11.20
C TYR A 85 -9.09 -0.36 -10.08
N GLU A 86 -9.55 -1.10 -9.08
CA GLU A 86 -10.26 -0.53 -7.92
C GLU A 86 -9.36 0.42 -7.13
N PHE A 87 -8.07 0.08 -6.98
CA PHE A 87 -7.09 0.96 -6.33
C PHE A 87 -6.95 2.26 -7.11
N CYS A 88 -6.89 2.21 -8.46
CA CYS A 88 -6.85 3.39 -9.32
C CYS A 88 -8.13 4.23 -9.22
N GLN A 89 -9.31 3.61 -9.15
CA GLN A 89 -10.57 4.32 -8.94
C GLN A 89 -10.60 5.10 -7.63
N GLU A 90 -10.10 4.50 -6.52
CA GLU A 90 -10.04 5.21 -5.24
C GLU A 90 -8.98 6.33 -5.26
N ILE A 91 -7.84 6.14 -5.97
CA ILE A 91 -6.86 7.23 -6.21
C ILE A 91 -7.53 8.40 -6.94
N TYR A 92 -8.31 8.14 -7.98
CA TYR A 92 -9.03 9.17 -8.73
C TYR A 92 -10.03 9.92 -7.86
N LYS A 93 -10.90 9.19 -7.19
CA LYS A 93 -11.92 9.74 -6.29
C LYS A 93 -11.31 10.66 -5.22
N LEU A 94 -10.26 10.19 -4.54
CA LEU A 94 -9.56 10.96 -3.51
C LEU A 94 -8.74 12.11 -4.13
N GLY A 95 -8.12 11.88 -5.28
CA GLY A 95 -7.40 12.90 -6.03
C GLY A 95 -8.30 14.06 -6.43
N ARG A 96 -9.50 13.80 -6.91
CA ARG A 96 -10.53 14.82 -7.22
C ARG A 96 -10.97 15.53 -5.94
N LYS A 97 -11.27 14.78 -4.87
CA LYS A 97 -11.70 15.34 -3.58
C LYS A 97 -10.69 16.32 -2.98
N TYR A 98 -9.40 16.07 -3.12
CA TYR A 98 -8.33 16.88 -2.53
C TYR A 98 -7.60 17.78 -3.55
N GLY A 99 -8.13 17.93 -4.77
CA GLY A 99 -7.57 18.82 -5.79
C GLY A 99 -6.21 18.34 -6.33
N ARG A 100 -5.87 17.07 -6.21
CA ARG A 100 -4.64 16.46 -6.75
C ARG A 100 -4.81 16.00 -8.19
N ILE A 101 -6.05 15.75 -8.60
CA ILE A 101 -6.46 15.45 -9.98
C ILE A 101 -7.48 16.49 -10.38
N THR A 102 -7.16 17.29 -11.39
CA THR A 102 -7.99 18.40 -11.87
C THR A 102 -8.69 18.08 -13.19
N GLN A 103 -8.15 17.13 -13.96
CA GLN A 103 -8.71 16.69 -15.24
C GLN A 103 -9.73 15.55 -15.05
N ASP A 104 -10.71 15.52 -15.95
CA ASP A 104 -11.57 14.37 -16.07
C ASP A 104 -10.85 13.25 -16.85
N CYS A 105 -10.83 12.07 -16.29
CA CYS A 105 -10.14 10.93 -16.89
C CYS A 105 -10.99 9.66 -16.73
N GLN A 106 -11.22 8.96 -17.83
CA GLN A 106 -11.91 7.68 -17.82
C GLN A 106 -10.95 6.56 -17.43
N ILE A 107 -11.31 5.75 -16.42
CA ILE A 107 -10.52 4.60 -15.99
C ILE A 107 -11.17 3.35 -16.60
N ASN A 108 -10.46 2.72 -17.53
CA ASN A 108 -10.94 1.52 -18.23
C ASN A 108 -10.27 0.27 -17.65
N PRO A 109 -11.05 -0.75 -17.23
CA PRO A 109 -10.46 -2.02 -16.82
C PRO A 109 -9.92 -2.76 -18.04
N CYS A 110 -8.88 -3.57 -17.84
CA CYS A 110 -8.36 -4.52 -18.81
C CYS A 110 -7.84 -5.78 -18.11
N SER A 111 -7.72 -6.88 -18.84
CA SER A 111 -7.04 -8.07 -18.34
C SER A 111 -5.51 -7.90 -18.40
N THR A 112 -4.80 -8.77 -17.68
CA THR A 112 -3.32 -8.86 -17.75
C THR A 112 -2.85 -9.13 -19.19
N GLU A 113 -3.56 -9.97 -19.92
CA GLU A 113 -3.28 -10.31 -21.31
C GLU A 113 -3.47 -9.09 -22.24
N GLU A 114 -4.59 -8.39 -22.13
CA GLU A 114 -4.87 -7.16 -22.89
C GLU A 114 -3.90 -6.02 -22.60
N TYR A 115 -3.35 -5.98 -21.37
CA TYR A 115 -2.34 -4.99 -20.99
C TYR A 115 -0.98 -5.25 -21.64
N GLY A 116 -0.69 -6.50 -22.01
CA GLY A 116 0.54 -6.88 -22.69
C GLY A 116 1.80 -6.70 -21.84
N ALA A 117 1.70 -6.94 -20.54
CA ALA A 117 2.86 -6.80 -19.63
C ALA A 117 3.99 -7.75 -20.01
N LYS A 118 5.23 -7.24 -20.09
CA LYS A 118 6.43 -8.03 -20.43
C LYS A 118 6.79 -9.09 -19.38
N VAL A 119 6.29 -8.93 -18.17
CA VAL A 119 6.56 -9.81 -17.01
C VAL A 119 5.25 -10.35 -16.49
N GLU A 120 5.15 -11.66 -16.42
CA GLU A 120 4.02 -12.34 -15.81
C GLU A 120 3.96 -12.02 -14.29
N ARG A 121 2.79 -11.64 -13.81
CA ARG A 121 2.52 -11.35 -12.41
C ARG A 121 1.43 -12.27 -11.90
N PRO A 122 1.51 -12.73 -10.63
CA PRO A 122 0.48 -13.59 -10.08
C PRO A 122 -0.87 -12.86 -10.03
N SER A 123 -1.93 -13.59 -10.37
CA SER A 123 -3.31 -13.07 -10.26
C SER A 123 -3.73 -12.82 -8.80
N TYR A 124 -3.10 -13.49 -7.84
CA TYR A 124 -3.36 -13.33 -6.40
C TYR A 124 -2.04 -13.22 -5.63
N SER A 125 -1.77 -12.06 -5.06
CA SER A 125 -0.54 -11.74 -4.33
C SER A 125 -0.78 -11.21 -2.91
N VAL A 126 -1.96 -11.48 -2.35
CA VAL A 126 -2.31 -11.07 -0.98
C VAL A 126 -1.44 -11.80 0.04
N LEU A 127 -0.79 -11.04 0.92
CA LEU A 127 0.05 -11.58 1.99
C LEU A 127 -0.77 -11.80 3.27
N SER A 128 -0.58 -12.96 3.93
CA SER A 128 -1.17 -13.18 5.26
C SER A 128 -0.49 -12.31 6.31
N LYS A 129 -1.28 -11.56 7.05
CA LYS A 129 -0.85 -10.62 8.10
C LYS A 129 -1.07 -11.17 9.52
N ASP A 130 -1.61 -12.37 9.64
CA ASP A 130 -2.01 -12.96 10.92
C ASP A 130 -0.85 -13.07 11.92
N LYS A 131 0.32 -13.50 11.42
CA LYS A 131 1.50 -13.67 12.27
C LYS A 131 1.94 -12.36 12.92
N ILE A 132 2.04 -11.27 12.14
CA ILE A 132 2.48 -9.97 12.68
C ILE A 132 1.38 -9.36 13.57
N CYS A 133 0.12 -9.46 13.18
CA CYS A 133 -1.01 -8.96 13.98
C CYS A 133 -1.07 -9.64 15.35
N LYS A 134 -0.96 -10.96 15.40
CA LYS A 134 -0.92 -11.74 16.66
C LYS A 134 0.30 -11.38 17.51
N ALA A 135 1.49 -11.36 16.91
CA ALA A 135 2.74 -11.12 17.62
C ALA A 135 2.85 -9.70 18.17
N MET A 136 2.34 -8.71 17.45
CA MET A 136 2.36 -7.30 17.84
C MET A 136 1.09 -6.85 18.56
N LYS A 137 0.04 -7.67 18.58
CA LYS A 137 -1.30 -7.32 19.12
C LYS A 137 -1.85 -6.03 18.50
N ILE A 138 -1.74 -5.92 17.18
CA ILE A 138 -2.17 -4.75 16.41
C ILE A 138 -3.38 -5.06 15.52
N LYS A 139 -4.14 -4.00 15.21
CA LYS A 139 -5.11 -3.98 14.12
C LYS A 139 -4.55 -3.13 12.98
N LEU A 140 -4.62 -3.64 11.77
CA LEU A 140 -4.10 -2.95 10.59
C LEU A 140 -5.06 -1.81 10.17
N PRO A 141 -4.54 -0.67 9.70
CA PRO A 141 -5.36 0.32 9.03
C PRO A 141 -5.92 -0.28 7.72
N GLY A 142 -7.14 0.07 7.36
CA GLY A 142 -7.64 -0.25 6.02
C GLY A 142 -6.89 0.54 4.95
N TRP A 143 -6.59 -0.09 3.83
CA TRP A 143 -5.80 0.53 2.75
C TRP A 143 -6.43 1.83 2.22
N GLN A 144 -7.77 1.95 2.22
CA GLN A 144 -8.46 3.17 1.81
C GLN A 144 -8.15 4.34 2.75
N ASN A 145 -8.14 4.08 4.06
CA ASN A 145 -7.83 5.11 5.06
C ASN A 145 -6.38 5.59 4.96
N SER A 146 -5.45 4.66 4.72
CA SER A 146 -4.03 4.96 4.51
C SER A 146 -3.81 5.76 3.22
N LEU A 147 -4.50 5.38 2.14
CA LEU A 147 -4.46 6.12 0.88
C LEU A 147 -5.03 7.54 1.04
N GLU A 148 -6.14 7.70 1.74
CA GLU A 148 -6.73 9.02 1.97
C GLU A 148 -5.78 9.93 2.76
N LYS A 149 -5.18 9.44 3.84
CA LYS A 149 -4.16 10.19 4.61
C LYS A 149 -2.99 10.60 3.73
N PHE A 150 -2.52 9.69 2.88
CA PHE A 150 -1.41 9.94 1.96
C PHE A 150 -1.74 11.04 0.95
N ILE A 151 -2.87 10.94 0.23
CA ILE A 151 -3.28 11.91 -0.80
C ILE A 151 -3.61 13.28 -0.19
N LYS A 152 -4.23 13.32 0.99
CA LYS A 152 -4.55 14.55 1.73
C LYS A 152 -3.33 15.30 2.23
N SER A 153 -2.21 14.62 2.46
CA SER A 153 -1.00 15.20 3.06
C SER A 153 -0.46 16.37 2.24
N SER A 154 0.07 17.40 2.93
CA SER A 154 0.83 18.49 2.31
C SER A 154 2.12 18.01 1.63
N ARG A 155 2.63 16.82 2.01
CA ARG A 155 3.79 16.17 1.38
C ARG A 155 3.47 15.45 0.06
N PHE A 156 2.19 15.39 -0.34
CA PHE A 156 1.78 14.72 -1.57
C PHE A 156 2.22 15.53 -2.79
N GLU A 157 3.31 15.13 -3.42
CA GLU A 157 3.90 15.77 -4.60
C GLU A 157 4.24 14.69 -5.65
N PRO A 158 3.36 14.42 -6.61
CA PRO A 158 3.66 13.53 -7.73
C PRO A 158 4.82 14.10 -8.58
N LYS A 159 6.00 13.55 -8.42
CA LYS A 159 7.23 13.94 -9.15
C LYS A 159 7.30 13.32 -10.53
#